data_edeb4d18f2cf2411d8ed23aaf74f1bcb
#
_entry.id   edeb4d18f2cf2411d8ed23aaf74f1bcb
#
_cell.length_a   1.000
_cell.length_b   1.000
_cell.length_c   1.000
_cell.angle_alpha   90.00
_cell.angle_beta   90.00
_cell.angle_gamma   90.00
#
_symmetry.space_group_name_H-M   'P 1'
#
loop_
_entity.id
_entity.type
_entity.pdbx_description
1 polymer ?
#
loop_
_entity_poly.entity_id
_entity_poly.type
_entity_poly.pdbx_seq_one_letter_code
_entity_poly.pdbx_strand_id
1 'polypeptide(L)'
;VTSEGGATVQIRGYLDHLAVEKGASAHTLAAYRRDLEKYHRYLAASGVDDLTSVTEAHVEEFRTRLATADPDEGRKALAPSSIARTMAAVRGLHRFATRDGVTALDAAAAVTPPRPPRRLPKALPVDRMIAVIEAAGATETDTDPARLRDRAMLELLYASGARAAELVGLDVDDLDGLDHPDGGAVILRGKGGKERIVPVGRPACEAVGAYLVRARPALATRGGPALFLNARGGRVTRQTLWNVVSVAARRAGVQQDVSPHSFRHSFATHLLDGGADIRVVQELLGHSSVTTTQVYTLVTVDTLREVWAECHPRAR
;
A
#
# COMPACT_ATOMS: atom_id res chain seq x y z
N VAL A 1 -35.23 -20.73 14.35
CA VAL A 1 -33.93 -20.91 13.67
C VAL A 1 -34.11 -20.34 12.28
N THR A 2 -33.75 -19.08 12.07
CA THR A 2 -33.72 -18.44 10.74
C THR A 2 -32.63 -19.15 9.93
N SER A 3 -33.02 -19.87 8.90
CA SER A 3 -32.12 -20.46 7.92
C SER A 3 -31.25 -19.32 7.33
N GLU A 4 -29.94 -19.34 7.59
CA GLU A 4 -29.02 -18.42 6.90
C GLU A 4 -29.21 -18.64 5.40
N GLY A 5 -29.50 -17.58 4.64
CA GLY A 5 -29.71 -17.67 3.20
C GLY A 5 -28.53 -18.34 2.49
N GLY A 6 -28.80 -19.15 1.48
CA GLY A 6 -27.79 -19.96 0.80
C GLY A 6 -26.58 -19.15 0.35
N ALA A 7 -26.78 -17.94 -0.19
CA ALA A 7 -25.69 -17.04 -0.61
C ALA A 7 -24.75 -16.61 0.52
N THR A 8 -25.27 -16.44 1.76
CA THR A 8 -24.43 -16.07 2.91
C THR A 8 -23.45 -17.19 3.28
N VAL A 9 -23.92 -18.45 3.25
CA VAL A 9 -23.09 -19.63 3.55
C VAL A 9 -21.96 -19.75 2.50
N GLN A 10 -22.28 -19.60 1.22
CA GLN A 10 -21.28 -19.67 0.16
C GLN A 10 -20.25 -18.53 0.23
N ILE A 11 -20.67 -17.29 0.54
CA ILE A 11 -19.75 -16.17 0.74
C ILE A 11 -18.79 -16.46 1.90
N ARG A 12 -19.27 -16.99 3.02
CA ARG A 12 -18.43 -17.37 4.15
C ARG A 12 -17.44 -18.46 3.76
N GLY A 13 -17.89 -19.55 3.13
CA GLY A 13 -17.05 -20.64 2.65
C GLY A 13 -15.96 -20.16 1.68
N TYR A 14 -16.29 -19.25 0.77
CA TYR A 14 -15.30 -18.65 -0.13
C TYR A 14 -14.26 -17.81 0.62
N LEU A 15 -14.65 -16.99 1.60
CA LEU A 15 -13.71 -16.21 2.40
C LEU A 15 -12.80 -17.10 3.24
N ASP A 16 -13.32 -18.19 3.79
CA ASP A 16 -12.55 -19.19 4.54
C ASP A 16 -11.57 -19.94 3.63
N HIS A 17 -12.00 -20.34 2.41
CA HIS A 17 -11.11 -20.90 1.39
C HIS A 17 -9.95 -19.93 1.06
N LEU A 18 -10.25 -18.64 0.88
CA LEU A 18 -9.21 -17.64 0.61
C LEU A 18 -8.24 -17.48 1.79
N ALA A 19 -8.75 -17.55 3.02
CA ALA A 19 -7.92 -17.45 4.22
C ALA A 19 -6.99 -18.65 4.37
N VAL A 20 -7.55 -19.87 4.32
CA VAL A 20 -6.86 -21.10 4.68
C VAL A 20 -6.03 -21.66 3.53
N GLU A 21 -6.64 -21.79 2.33
CA GLU A 21 -5.98 -22.46 1.20
C GLU A 21 -5.16 -21.51 0.33
N LYS A 22 -5.58 -20.24 0.23
CA LYS A 22 -4.87 -19.25 -0.60
C LYS A 22 -3.95 -18.30 0.18
N GLY A 23 -3.95 -18.38 1.51
CA GLY A 23 -3.12 -17.52 2.37
C GLY A 23 -3.38 -16.03 2.13
N ALA A 24 -4.63 -15.65 1.85
CA ALA A 24 -4.99 -14.26 1.61
C ALA A 24 -4.75 -13.40 2.85
N SER A 25 -4.21 -12.19 2.67
CA SER A 25 -3.98 -11.30 3.80
C SER A 25 -5.29 -10.84 4.45
N ALA A 26 -5.25 -10.50 5.75
CA ALA A 26 -6.40 -9.96 6.48
C ALA A 26 -7.01 -8.74 5.78
N HIS A 27 -6.19 -7.89 5.15
CA HIS A 27 -6.66 -6.74 4.36
C HIS A 27 -7.41 -7.16 3.10
N THR A 28 -6.94 -8.19 2.39
CA THR A 28 -7.62 -8.73 1.20
C THR A 28 -8.97 -9.32 1.60
N LEU A 29 -8.99 -10.12 2.67
CA LEU A 29 -10.22 -10.72 3.19
C LEU A 29 -11.23 -9.67 3.63
N ALA A 30 -10.80 -8.63 4.36
CA ALA A 30 -11.67 -7.52 4.77
C ALA A 30 -12.20 -6.71 3.58
N ALA A 31 -11.40 -6.52 2.53
CA ALA A 31 -11.85 -5.85 1.31
C ALA A 31 -12.87 -6.70 0.55
N TYR A 32 -12.59 -7.98 0.34
CA TYR A 32 -13.49 -8.92 -0.34
C TYR A 32 -14.79 -9.12 0.43
N ARG A 33 -14.73 -9.23 1.76
CA ARG A 33 -15.94 -9.29 2.60
C ARG A 33 -16.85 -8.10 2.33
N ARG A 34 -16.34 -6.86 2.41
CA ARG A 34 -17.13 -5.66 2.12
C ARG A 34 -17.68 -5.62 0.71
N ASP A 35 -16.93 -6.12 -0.27
CA ASP A 35 -17.37 -6.14 -1.67
C ASP A 35 -18.43 -7.21 -1.89
N LEU A 36 -18.30 -8.39 -1.28
CA LEU A 36 -19.32 -9.46 -1.35
C LEU A 36 -20.56 -9.14 -0.53
N GLU A 37 -20.47 -8.38 0.56
CA GLU A 37 -21.62 -7.85 1.30
C GLU A 37 -22.46 -6.89 0.45
N LYS A 38 -21.82 -6.07 -0.43
CA LYS A 38 -22.54 -5.23 -1.39
C LYS A 38 -23.27 -6.10 -2.43
N TYR A 39 -22.61 -7.15 -2.91
CA TYR A 39 -23.18 -8.07 -3.88
C TYR A 39 -24.37 -8.83 -3.28
N HIS A 40 -24.24 -9.36 -2.08
CA HIS A 40 -25.30 -10.04 -1.35
C HIS A 40 -26.53 -9.13 -1.15
N ARG A 41 -26.34 -7.87 -0.74
CA ARG A 41 -27.45 -6.90 -0.59
C ARG A 41 -28.14 -6.63 -1.92
N TYR A 42 -27.40 -6.56 -3.01
CA TYR A 42 -27.98 -6.41 -4.33
C TYR A 42 -28.84 -7.62 -4.72
N LEU A 43 -28.31 -8.84 -4.54
CA LEU A 43 -29.04 -10.07 -4.84
C LEU A 43 -30.34 -10.18 -4.02
N ALA A 44 -30.26 -9.92 -2.72
CA ALA A 44 -31.43 -9.92 -1.85
C ALA A 44 -32.50 -8.89 -2.29
N ALA A 45 -32.07 -7.68 -2.69
CA ALA A 45 -32.98 -6.68 -3.24
C ALA A 45 -33.61 -7.08 -4.59
N SER A 46 -32.93 -7.97 -5.33
CA SER A 46 -33.45 -8.56 -6.60
C SER A 46 -34.23 -9.86 -6.39
N GLY A 47 -34.50 -10.24 -5.12
CA GLY A 47 -35.23 -11.47 -4.79
C GLY A 47 -34.45 -12.77 -5.02
N VAL A 48 -33.13 -12.69 -5.03
CA VAL A 48 -32.23 -13.83 -5.25
C VAL A 48 -31.50 -14.17 -3.94
N ASP A 49 -31.88 -15.26 -3.29
CA ASP A 49 -31.36 -15.70 -2.00
C ASP A 49 -30.26 -16.77 -2.09
N ASP A 50 -30.10 -17.37 -3.27
CA ASP A 50 -29.14 -18.46 -3.49
C ASP A 50 -28.35 -18.25 -4.78
N LEU A 51 -27.07 -18.63 -4.76
CA LEU A 51 -26.19 -18.51 -5.94
C LEU A 51 -26.59 -19.39 -7.10
N THR A 52 -27.35 -20.46 -6.86
CA THR A 52 -27.88 -21.35 -7.92
C THR A 52 -28.87 -20.64 -8.83
N SER A 53 -29.55 -19.61 -8.34
CA SER A 53 -30.53 -18.79 -9.08
C SER A 53 -29.89 -17.55 -9.73
N VAL A 54 -28.61 -17.31 -9.52
CA VAL A 54 -27.93 -16.16 -10.12
C VAL A 54 -27.64 -16.41 -11.59
N THR A 55 -28.01 -15.45 -12.43
CA THR A 55 -27.73 -15.45 -13.87
C THR A 55 -26.64 -14.47 -14.23
N GLU A 56 -26.08 -14.58 -15.43
CA GLU A 56 -25.13 -13.60 -15.99
C GLU A 56 -25.75 -12.19 -16.00
N ALA A 57 -27.05 -12.06 -16.29
CA ALA A 57 -27.74 -10.77 -16.28
C ALA A 57 -27.70 -10.10 -14.91
N HIS A 58 -27.89 -10.84 -13.82
CA HIS A 58 -27.77 -10.31 -12.46
C HIS A 58 -26.33 -9.75 -12.18
N VAL A 59 -25.30 -10.46 -12.62
CA VAL A 59 -23.92 -10.03 -12.42
C VAL A 59 -23.59 -8.79 -13.25
N GLU A 60 -24.07 -8.70 -14.47
CA GLU A 60 -23.88 -7.55 -15.36
C GLU A 60 -24.65 -6.31 -14.85
N GLU A 61 -25.88 -6.49 -14.38
CA GLU A 61 -26.65 -5.42 -13.76
C GLU A 61 -25.96 -4.90 -12.50
N PHE A 62 -25.47 -5.80 -11.65
CA PHE A 62 -24.67 -5.40 -10.48
C PHE A 62 -23.44 -4.57 -10.88
N ARG A 63 -22.71 -5.00 -11.92
CA ARG A 63 -21.57 -4.24 -12.45
C ARG A 63 -21.96 -2.83 -12.88
N THR A 64 -23.09 -2.72 -13.60
CA THR A 64 -23.64 -1.45 -14.07
C THR A 64 -24.06 -0.56 -12.90
N ARG A 65 -24.72 -1.13 -11.90
CA ARG A 65 -25.12 -0.44 -10.67
C ARG A 65 -23.93 0.11 -9.88
N LEU A 66 -22.79 -0.59 -9.86
CA LEU A 66 -21.56 -0.08 -9.23
C LEU A 66 -21.00 1.16 -9.96
N ALA A 67 -21.19 1.26 -11.26
CA ALA A 67 -20.70 2.36 -12.10
C ALA A 67 -21.63 3.59 -12.08
N THR A 68 -22.88 3.43 -11.65
CA THR A 68 -23.90 4.48 -11.69
C THR A 68 -24.15 5.02 -10.28
N ALA A 69 -24.20 6.35 -10.15
CA ALA A 69 -24.67 6.99 -8.92
C ALA A 69 -26.17 6.84 -8.79
N ASP A 70 -26.67 6.74 -7.57
CA ASP A 70 -28.09 6.72 -7.25
C ASP A 70 -28.33 7.67 -6.07
N PRO A 71 -28.77 8.89 -6.35
CA PRO A 71 -29.01 9.90 -5.32
C PRO A 71 -30.12 9.51 -4.33
N ASP A 72 -31.12 8.76 -4.78
CA ASP A 72 -32.27 8.37 -3.95
C ASP A 72 -31.85 7.33 -2.91
N GLU A 73 -30.91 6.45 -3.26
CA GLU A 73 -30.28 5.51 -2.32
C GLU A 73 -29.03 6.12 -1.60
N GLY A 74 -28.67 7.35 -1.88
CA GLY A 74 -27.44 7.98 -1.37
C GLY A 74 -26.14 7.31 -1.88
N ARG A 75 -26.21 6.57 -2.98
CA ARG A 75 -25.12 5.76 -3.53
C ARG A 75 -24.32 6.53 -4.57
N LYS A 76 -23.02 6.63 -4.34
CA LYS A 76 -22.07 7.22 -5.30
C LYS A 76 -21.55 6.15 -6.25
N ALA A 77 -21.33 6.53 -7.51
CA ALA A 77 -20.60 5.71 -8.46
C ALA A 77 -19.20 5.37 -7.94
N LEU A 78 -18.77 4.13 -8.10
CA LEU A 78 -17.44 3.69 -7.74
C LEU A 78 -16.42 4.05 -8.84
N ALA A 79 -15.17 4.31 -8.43
CA ALA A 79 -14.06 4.43 -9.36
C ALA A 79 -13.82 3.11 -10.11
N PRO A 80 -13.35 3.14 -11.37
CA PRO A 80 -13.12 1.93 -12.18
C PRO A 80 -12.25 0.87 -11.51
N SER A 81 -11.22 1.28 -10.75
CA SER A 81 -10.37 0.36 -9.96
C SER A 81 -11.12 -0.35 -8.84
N SER A 82 -12.06 0.35 -8.19
CA SER A 82 -12.92 -0.23 -7.15
C SER A 82 -13.93 -1.21 -7.74
N ILE A 83 -14.51 -0.88 -8.91
CA ILE A 83 -15.38 -1.79 -9.65
C ILE A 83 -14.62 -3.06 -10.05
N ALA A 84 -13.42 -2.91 -10.62
CA ALA A 84 -12.58 -4.04 -11.02
C ALA A 84 -12.27 -4.96 -9.82
N ARG A 85 -11.95 -4.40 -8.64
CA ARG A 85 -11.72 -5.20 -7.42
C ARG A 85 -12.98 -5.91 -6.96
N THR A 86 -14.12 -5.21 -6.89
CA THR A 86 -15.40 -5.80 -6.48
C THR A 86 -15.80 -6.94 -7.42
N MET A 87 -15.67 -6.73 -8.72
CA MET A 87 -15.94 -7.77 -9.72
C MET A 87 -14.97 -8.96 -9.63
N ALA A 88 -13.71 -8.72 -9.25
CA ALA A 88 -12.75 -9.80 -9.00
C ALA A 88 -13.21 -10.68 -7.82
N ALA A 89 -13.74 -10.09 -6.73
CA ALA A 89 -14.31 -10.83 -5.62
C ALA A 89 -15.54 -11.64 -6.02
N VAL A 90 -16.47 -11.04 -6.77
CA VAL A 90 -17.69 -11.71 -7.28
C VAL A 90 -17.34 -12.87 -8.21
N ARG A 91 -16.47 -12.66 -9.19
CA ARG A 91 -16.01 -13.73 -10.08
C ARG A 91 -15.29 -14.85 -9.33
N GLY A 92 -14.52 -14.50 -8.30
CA GLY A 92 -13.89 -15.48 -7.43
C GLY A 92 -14.91 -16.34 -6.69
N LEU A 93 -15.97 -15.74 -6.16
CA LEU A 93 -17.07 -16.42 -5.48
C LEU A 93 -17.80 -17.40 -6.42
N HIS A 94 -18.21 -16.95 -7.61
CA HIS A 94 -18.93 -17.81 -8.57
C HIS A 94 -18.06 -18.97 -9.04
N ARG A 95 -16.80 -18.73 -9.35
CA ARG A 95 -15.84 -19.80 -9.71
C ARG A 95 -15.66 -20.80 -8.57
N PHE A 96 -15.59 -20.33 -7.33
CA PHE A 96 -15.51 -21.20 -6.16
C PHE A 96 -16.77 -22.04 -6.04
N ALA A 97 -17.96 -21.44 -6.11
CA ALA A 97 -19.24 -22.13 -6.03
C ALA A 97 -19.41 -23.22 -7.13
N THR A 98 -18.97 -22.92 -8.36
CA THR A 98 -19.01 -23.90 -9.47
C THR A 98 -18.01 -25.04 -9.25
N ARG A 99 -16.80 -24.73 -8.80
CA ARG A 99 -15.79 -25.77 -8.50
C ARG A 99 -16.21 -26.69 -7.35
N ASP A 100 -16.89 -26.12 -6.35
CA ASP A 100 -17.41 -26.83 -5.17
C ASP A 100 -18.71 -27.59 -5.46
N GLY A 101 -19.21 -27.54 -6.71
CA GLY A 101 -20.44 -28.22 -7.12
C GLY A 101 -21.74 -27.59 -6.62
N VAL A 102 -21.68 -26.38 -6.04
CA VAL A 102 -22.86 -25.64 -5.58
C VAL A 102 -23.67 -25.10 -6.75
N THR A 103 -23.01 -24.60 -7.80
CA THR A 103 -23.66 -24.12 -9.05
C THR A 103 -23.16 -24.92 -10.24
N ALA A 104 -24.08 -25.19 -11.19
CA ALA A 104 -23.74 -25.92 -12.42
C ALA A 104 -22.90 -25.07 -13.40
N LEU A 105 -23.05 -23.73 -13.33
CA LEU A 105 -22.41 -22.78 -14.23
C LEU A 105 -21.84 -21.58 -13.43
N ASP A 106 -20.76 -21.02 -13.94
CA ASP A 106 -20.16 -19.78 -13.40
C ASP A 106 -20.88 -18.57 -14.04
N ALA A 107 -21.90 -18.03 -13.36
CA ALA A 107 -22.69 -16.89 -13.83
C ALA A 107 -21.85 -15.61 -14.05
N ALA A 108 -20.64 -15.54 -13.51
CA ALA A 108 -19.76 -14.39 -13.65
C ALA A 108 -18.64 -14.57 -14.71
N ALA A 109 -18.59 -15.74 -15.39
CA ALA A 109 -17.50 -16.09 -16.31
C ALA A 109 -17.38 -15.10 -17.48
N ALA A 110 -18.49 -14.72 -18.10
CA ALA A 110 -18.54 -13.84 -19.28
C ALA A 110 -18.46 -12.35 -18.91
N VAL A 111 -18.78 -11.97 -17.68
CA VAL A 111 -18.81 -10.56 -17.26
C VAL A 111 -17.39 -10.03 -17.11
N THR A 112 -17.00 -9.12 -18.00
CA THR A 112 -15.66 -8.54 -18.00
C THR A 112 -15.62 -7.25 -17.15
N PRO A 113 -14.77 -7.16 -16.14
CA PRO A 113 -14.62 -5.93 -15.37
C PRO A 113 -14.02 -4.82 -16.26
N PRO A 114 -14.35 -3.53 -16.00
CA PRO A 114 -13.74 -2.44 -16.72
C PRO A 114 -12.21 -2.48 -16.54
N ARG A 115 -11.48 -2.33 -17.66
CA ARG A 115 -10.03 -2.18 -17.60
C ARG A 115 -9.71 -0.77 -17.10
N PRO A 116 -9.13 -0.60 -15.91
CA PRO A 116 -8.69 0.71 -15.51
C PRO A 116 -7.63 1.19 -16.51
N PRO A 117 -7.64 2.48 -16.89
CA PRO A 117 -6.61 3.02 -17.75
C PRO A 117 -5.24 2.76 -17.11
N ARG A 118 -4.33 2.12 -17.83
CA ARG A 118 -2.93 1.93 -17.44
C ARG A 118 -2.23 3.30 -17.51
N ARG A 119 -2.42 4.14 -16.53
CA ARG A 119 -1.51 5.25 -16.27
C ARG A 119 -0.32 4.64 -15.55
N LEU A 120 0.78 4.41 -16.27
CA LEU A 120 2.08 4.23 -15.62
C LEU A 120 2.36 5.55 -14.91
N PRO A 121 2.41 5.59 -13.57
CA PRO A 121 2.82 6.79 -12.87
C PRO A 121 4.21 7.14 -13.41
N LYS A 122 4.40 8.34 -13.94
CA LYS A 122 5.75 8.80 -14.25
C LYS A 122 6.45 9.07 -12.92
N ALA A 123 7.68 8.58 -12.78
CA ALA A 123 8.52 8.96 -11.66
C ALA A 123 8.62 10.49 -11.61
N LEU A 124 8.61 11.08 -10.41
CA LEU A 124 8.91 12.49 -10.29
C LEU A 124 10.40 12.69 -10.59
N PRO A 125 10.80 13.74 -11.32
CA PRO A 125 12.20 14.14 -11.40
C PRO A 125 12.81 14.34 -10.00
N VAL A 126 14.12 14.11 -9.87
CA VAL A 126 14.83 14.17 -8.58
C VAL A 126 14.63 15.52 -7.89
N ASP A 127 14.79 16.62 -8.63
CA ASP A 127 14.59 17.99 -8.14
C ASP A 127 13.18 18.22 -7.57
N ARG A 128 12.17 17.69 -8.26
CA ARG A 128 10.77 17.76 -7.80
C ARG A 128 10.51 16.89 -6.58
N MET A 129 11.11 15.72 -6.50
CA MET A 129 11.02 14.85 -5.32
C MET A 129 11.62 15.54 -4.10
N ILE A 130 12.80 16.14 -4.24
CA ILE A 130 13.46 16.91 -3.18
C ILE A 130 12.59 18.09 -2.75
N ALA A 131 12.06 18.87 -3.69
CA ALA A 131 11.15 19.99 -3.38
C ALA A 131 9.91 19.55 -2.59
N VAL A 132 9.33 18.39 -2.90
CA VAL A 132 8.20 17.83 -2.11
C VAL A 132 8.63 17.48 -0.69
N ILE A 133 9.78 16.88 -0.51
CA ILE A 133 10.30 16.50 0.82
C ILE A 133 10.57 17.75 1.65
N GLU A 134 11.23 18.75 1.08
CA GLU A 134 11.52 20.02 1.76
C GLU A 134 10.28 20.79 2.14
N ALA A 135 9.26 20.79 1.26
CA ALA A 135 7.97 21.44 1.52
C ALA A 135 7.16 20.79 2.68
N ALA A 136 7.47 19.56 3.07
CA ALA A 136 6.89 18.92 4.25
C ALA A 136 7.50 19.45 5.55
N GLY A 137 8.78 19.88 5.50
CA GLY A 137 9.56 20.22 6.66
C GLY A 137 9.20 21.56 7.28
N ALA A 138 9.70 21.71 8.52
CA ALA A 138 9.79 22.99 9.19
C ALA A 138 10.94 23.80 8.59
N THR A 139 10.78 25.10 8.49
CA THR A 139 11.90 26.03 8.35
C THR A 139 12.71 26.05 9.65
N GLU A 140 13.91 26.63 9.66
CA GLU A 140 14.74 26.70 10.87
C GLU A 140 14.01 27.36 12.06
N THR A 141 13.10 28.25 11.78
CA THR A 141 12.28 28.97 12.76
C THR A 141 11.00 28.26 13.16
N ASP A 142 10.60 27.21 12.47
CA ASP A 142 9.35 26.48 12.73
C ASP A 142 9.58 25.35 13.73
N THR A 143 8.99 25.47 14.90
CA THR A 143 9.13 24.51 16.00
C THR A 143 7.99 23.50 16.06
N ASP A 144 7.07 23.45 15.07
CA ASP A 144 5.97 22.49 15.05
C ASP A 144 6.48 21.05 14.98
N PRO A 145 6.27 20.24 16.03
CA PRO A 145 6.73 18.84 16.06
C PRO A 145 6.17 18.00 14.90
N ALA A 146 4.98 18.34 14.40
CA ALA A 146 4.37 17.63 13.29
C ALA A 146 5.16 17.82 11.99
N ARG A 147 5.75 18.99 11.75
CA ARG A 147 6.53 19.26 10.55
C ARG A 147 7.88 18.55 10.54
N LEU A 148 8.56 18.48 11.69
CA LEU A 148 9.78 17.70 11.80
C LEU A 148 9.50 16.21 11.55
N ARG A 149 8.40 15.68 12.11
CA ARG A 149 7.92 14.32 11.83
C ARG A 149 7.65 14.12 10.34
N ASP A 150 6.91 15.03 9.72
CA ASP A 150 6.47 14.91 8.33
C ASP A 150 7.67 14.90 7.37
N ARG A 151 8.67 15.76 7.61
CA ARG A 151 9.92 15.73 6.86
C ARG A 151 10.66 14.42 7.05
N ALA A 152 10.84 13.95 8.28
CA ALA A 152 11.50 12.69 8.57
C ALA A 152 10.78 11.49 7.89
N MET A 153 9.44 11.50 7.88
CA MET A 153 8.64 10.50 7.19
C MET A 153 8.91 10.48 5.67
N LEU A 154 8.97 11.65 5.03
CA LEU A 154 9.17 11.73 3.57
C LEU A 154 10.62 11.44 3.16
N GLU A 155 11.61 11.92 3.94
CA GLU A 155 13.02 11.55 3.73
C GLU A 155 13.22 10.04 3.82
N LEU A 156 12.72 9.41 4.89
CA LEU A 156 12.89 7.97 5.08
C LEU A 156 12.10 7.16 4.05
N LEU A 157 10.90 7.62 3.65
CA LEU A 157 10.10 7.00 2.61
C LEU A 157 10.82 6.96 1.26
N TYR A 158 11.47 8.08 0.90
CA TYR A 158 12.21 8.19 -0.36
C TYR A 158 13.53 7.44 -0.29
N ALA A 159 14.30 7.60 0.77
CA ALA A 159 15.59 6.93 0.93
C ALA A 159 15.50 5.40 0.94
N SER A 160 14.40 4.84 1.49
CA SER A 160 14.24 3.40 1.64
C SER A 160 13.34 2.74 0.59
N GLY A 161 12.57 3.52 -0.18
CA GLY A 161 11.55 2.99 -1.07
C GLY A 161 10.49 2.13 -0.37
N ALA A 162 10.28 2.34 0.93
CA ALA A 162 9.35 1.56 1.74
C ALA A 162 7.91 1.63 1.22
N ARG A 163 7.14 0.56 1.46
CA ARG A 163 5.68 0.64 1.31
C ARG A 163 5.10 1.51 2.43
N ALA A 164 3.97 2.18 2.15
CA ALA A 164 3.30 3.00 3.16
C ALA A 164 3.03 2.25 4.48
N ALA A 165 2.68 0.96 4.41
CA ALA A 165 2.44 0.14 5.59
C ALA A 165 3.72 -0.18 6.35
N GLU A 166 4.83 -0.41 5.65
CA GLU A 166 6.15 -0.66 6.23
C GLU A 166 6.63 0.59 6.97
N LEU A 167 6.59 1.77 6.34
CA LEU A 167 7.03 3.02 6.96
C LEU A 167 6.24 3.36 8.23
N VAL A 168 4.90 3.31 8.17
CA VAL A 168 4.10 3.63 9.36
C VAL A 168 4.18 2.55 10.44
N GLY A 169 4.62 1.34 10.06
CA GLY A 169 4.82 0.22 10.96
C GLY A 169 6.12 0.26 11.76
N LEU A 170 7.08 1.12 11.39
CA LEU A 170 8.39 1.17 12.01
C LEU A 170 8.33 1.49 13.50
N ASP A 171 9.20 0.83 14.25
CA ASP A 171 9.55 1.13 15.62
C ASP A 171 10.90 1.87 15.66
N VAL A 172 11.22 2.47 16.79
CA VAL A 172 12.51 3.19 16.96
C VAL A 172 13.68 2.22 16.79
N ASP A 173 13.54 1.00 17.27
CA ASP A 173 14.57 -0.04 17.23
C ASP A 173 14.76 -0.65 15.82
N ASP A 174 13.94 -0.28 14.84
CA ASP A 174 14.12 -0.68 13.44
C ASP A 174 15.16 0.18 12.69
N LEU A 175 15.74 1.16 13.36
CA LEU A 175 16.78 2.06 12.81
C LEU A 175 18.13 1.72 13.41
N ASP A 176 19.15 1.67 12.57
CA ASP A 176 20.52 1.41 12.96
C ASP A 176 21.46 2.44 12.33
N GLY A 177 22.52 2.80 13.07
CA GLY A 177 23.60 3.63 12.55
C GLY A 177 23.20 5.05 12.13
N LEU A 178 22.17 5.66 12.73
CA LEU A 178 21.74 7.01 12.37
C LEU A 178 22.84 8.09 12.56
N ASP A 179 23.78 7.86 13.48
CA ASP A 179 24.89 8.77 13.79
C ASP A 179 26.14 8.47 12.95
N HIS A 180 26.10 7.45 12.09
CA HIS A 180 27.24 7.07 11.29
C HIS A 180 27.45 8.07 10.13
N PRO A 181 28.69 8.50 9.86
CA PRO A 181 28.99 9.51 8.82
C PRO A 181 28.56 9.07 7.41
N ASP A 182 28.56 7.78 7.13
CA ASP A 182 28.18 7.21 5.83
C ASP A 182 26.69 6.89 5.71
N GLY A 183 25.89 7.29 6.71
CA GLY A 183 24.46 6.97 6.78
C GLY A 183 24.17 5.74 7.62
N GLY A 184 22.88 5.43 7.75
CA GLY A 184 22.35 4.32 8.55
C GLY A 184 21.67 3.25 7.73
N ALA A 185 20.86 2.46 8.42
CA ALA A 185 20.01 1.44 7.81
C ALA A 185 18.63 1.40 8.49
N VAL A 186 17.64 0.89 7.77
CA VAL A 186 16.30 0.64 8.30
C VAL A 186 15.88 -0.80 8.03
N ILE A 187 15.31 -1.46 9.03
CA ILE A 187 14.74 -2.79 8.92
C ILE A 187 13.27 -2.67 8.53
N LEU A 188 12.93 -3.10 7.33
CA LEU A 188 11.56 -3.04 6.82
C LEU A 188 10.92 -4.44 6.86
N ARG A 189 9.72 -4.52 7.48
CA ARG A 189 8.95 -5.78 7.59
C ARG A 189 7.86 -5.84 6.53
N GLY A 190 8.00 -6.76 5.59
CA GLY A 190 7.08 -6.97 4.47
C GLY A 190 5.95 -7.98 4.75
N LYS A 191 5.25 -8.34 3.68
CA LYS A 191 4.19 -9.37 3.73
C LYS A 191 4.75 -10.72 4.19
N GLY A 192 4.08 -11.35 5.17
CA GLY A 192 4.48 -12.66 5.70
C GLY A 192 5.65 -12.60 6.69
N GLY A 193 5.94 -11.43 7.28
CA GLY A 193 7.01 -11.28 8.27
C GLY A 193 8.43 -11.28 7.67
N LYS A 194 8.58 -11.23 6.35
CA LYS A 194 9.89 -11.13 5.72
C LYS A 194 10.52 -9.77 6.01
N GLU A 195 11.72 -9.79 6.55
CA GLU A 195 12.51 -8.60 6.84
C GLU A 195 13.52 -8.33 5.73
N ARG A 196 13.83 -7.06 5.54
CA ARG A 196 14.95 -6.61 4.71
C ARG A 196 15.60 -5.39 5.32
N ILE A 197 16.91 -5.28 5.18
CA ILE A 197 17.68 -4.12 5.58
C ILE A 197 17.86 -3.24 4.35
N VAL A 198 17.54 -1.94 4.49
CA VAL A 198 17.71 -0.97 3.42
C VAL A 198 18.60 0.15 3.92
N PRO A 199 19.72 0.47 3.23
CA PRO A 199 20.56 1.60 3.55
C PRO A 199 19.80 2.92 3.42
N VAL A 200 20.12 3.88 4.27
CA VAL A 200 19.56 5.24 4.24
C VAL A 200 20.66 6.27 4.37
N GLY A 201 20.64 7.29 3.54
CA GLY A 201 21.68 8.31 3.50
C GLY A 201 21.55 9.36 4.60
N ARG A 202 22.58 10.18 4.68
CA ARG A 202 22.69 11.24 5.67
C ARG A 202 21.47 12.15 5.78
N PRO A 203 20.83 12.65 4.68
CA PRO A 203 19.65 13.50 4.80
C PRO A 203 18.48 12.84 5.54
N ALA A 204 18.25 11.54 5.34
CA ALA A 204 17.23 10.79 6.06
C ALA A 204 17.60 10.59 7.54
N CYS A 205 18.87 10.26 7.82
CA CYS A 205 19.40 10.12 9.20
C CYS A 205 19.27 11.43 9.97
N GLU A 206 19.67 12.55 9.39
CA GLU A 206 19.57 13.88 9.99
C GLU A 206 18.11 14.26 10.28
N ALA A 207 17.21 14.06 9.31
CA ALA A 207 15.79 14.37 9.48
C ALA A 207 15.13 13.52 10.57
N VAL A 208 15.45 12.21 10.60
CA VAL A 208 14.94 11.29 11.62
C VAL A 208 15.54 11.60 12.99
N GLY A 209 16.85 11.85 13.07
CA GLY A 209 17.53 12.25 14.30
C GLY A 209 16.94 13.54 14.88
N ALA A 210 16.75 14.57 14.04
CA ALA A 210 16.11 15.81 14.45
C ALA A 210 14.68 15.59 14.98
N TYR A 211 13.90 14.74 14.32
CA TYR A 211 12.58 14.36 14.79
C TYR A 211 12.63 13.64 16.14
N LEU A 212 13.50 12.63 16.29
CA LEU A 212 13.61 11.83 17.51
C LEU A 212 13.97 12.69 18.73
N VAL A 213 14.89 13.65 18.54
CA VAL A 213 15.40 14.49 19.64
C VAL A 213 14.47 15.68 19.92
N ARG A 214 14.00 16.37 18.89
CA ARG A 214 13.35 17.69 19.04
C ARG A 214 11.84 17.63 19.03
N ALA A 215 11.24 16.62 18.40
CA ALA A 215 9.80 16.58 18.17
C ALA A 215 9.11 15.38 18.80
N ARG A 216 9.68 14.17 18.68
CA ARG A 216 9.06 12.96 19.19
C ARG A 216 8.74 13.01 20.69
N PRO A 217 9.60 13.54 21.59
CA PRO A 217 9.27 13.64 23.02
C PRO A 217 7.99 14.43 23.29
N ALA A 218 7.74 15.52 22.55
CA ALA A 218 6.51 16.32 22.68
C ALA A 218 5.26 15.57 22.18
N LEU A 219 5.42 14.60 21.28
CA LEU A 219 4.33 13.79 20.77
C LEU A 219 4.14 12.48 21.55
N ALA A 220 5.12 12.03 22.32
CA ALA A 220 5.13 10.71 22.99
C ALA A 220 4.28 10.67 24.28
N THR A 221 3.06 11.19 24.24
CA THR A 221 2.15 11.29 25.40
C THR A 221 1.68 9.95 25.95
N ARG A 222 1.77 8.87 25.17
CA ARG A 222 1.28 7.53 25.54
C ARG A 222 2.38 6.48 25.72
N GLY A 223 3.62 6.83 25.41
CA GLY A 223 4.70 5.86 25.34
C GLY A 223 4.55 4.89 24.15
N GLY A 224 5.51 3.96 24.04
CA GLY A 224 5.48 2.91 23.03
C GLY A 224 6.61 3.02 22.00
N PRO A 225 6.88 1.92 21.26
CA PRO A 225 8.05 1.79 20.41
C PRO A 225 7.88 2.50 19.05
N ALA A 226 6.65 2.90 18.66
CA ALA A 226 6.37 3.45 17.35
C ALA A 226 7.31 4.62 17.00
N LEU A 227 7.95 4.53 15.84
CA LEU A 227 8.85 5.58 15.36
C LEU A 227 8.06 6.88 15.14
N PHE A 228 7.04 6.86 14.28
CA PHE A 228 6.27 8.04 13.93
C PHE A 228 4.96 8.13 14.71
N LEU A 229 4.78 9.23 15.43
CA LEU A 229 3.64 9.47 16.31
C LEU A 229 2.69 10.53 15.73
N ASN A 230 1.40 10.33 15.93
CA ASN A 230 0.37 11.34 15.68
C ASN A 230 0.25 12.32 16.86
N ALA A 231 -0.55 13.37 16.71
CA ALA A 231 -0.76 14.38 17.75
C ALA A 231 -1.38 13.85 19.07
N ARG A 232 -1.91 12.60 19.07
CA ARG A 232 -2.47 11.93 20.25
C ARG A 232 -1.50 10.94 20.88
N GLY A 233 -0.23 10.91 20.44
CA GLY A 233 0.80 10.01 20.94
C GLY A 233 0.72 8.57 20.45
N GLY A 234 -0.21 8.24 19.57
CA GLY A 234 -0.31 6.93 18.94
C GLY A 234 0.47 6.88 17.61
N ARG A 235 0.68 5.67 17.10
CA ARG A 235 1.28 5.44 15.78
C ARG A 235 0.53 6.17 14.68
N VAL A 236 1.22 6.77 13.73
CA VAL A 236 0.62 7.34 12.53
C VAL A 236 -0.05 6.27 11.67
N THR A 237 -1.07 6.67 10.91
CA THR A 237 -1.78 5.77 9.99
C THR A 237 -1.29 5.95 8.56
N ARG A 238 -1.60 4.99 7.68
CA ARG A 238 -1.38 5.14 6.23
C ARG A 238 -2.11 6.37 5.66
N GLN A 239 -3.27 6.70 6.20
CA GLN A 239 -4.01 7.89 5.80
C GLN A 239 -3.26 9.17 6.20
N THR A 240 -2.64 9.20 7.39
CA THR A 240 -1.78 10.32 7.82
C THR A 240 -0.62 10.52 6.85
N LEU A 241 0.11 9.45 6.50
CA LEU A 241 1.20 9.52 5.52
C LEU A 241 0.71 10.03 4.17
N TRP A 242 -0.44 9.54 3.71
CA TRP A 242 -1.04 9.98 2.44
C TRP A 242 -1.35 11.48 2.45
N ASN A 243 -1.92 11.98 3.55
CA ASN A 243 -2.22 13.41 3.72
C ASN A 243 -0.93 14.25 3.75
N VAL A 244 0.12 13.78 4.45
CA VAL A 244 1.43 14.45 4.50
C VAL A 244 2.00 14.60 3.09
N VAL A 245 2.06 13.51 2.32
CA VAL A 245 2.51 13.53 0.92
C VAL A 245 1.70 14.51 0.07
N SER A 246 0.37 14.45 0.16
CA SER A 246 -0.52 15.30 -0.63
C SER A 246 -0.39 16.78 -0.30
N VAL A 247 -0.22 17.12 0.99
CA VAL A 247 -0.02 18.50 1.43
C VAL A 247 1.35 19.01 0.98
N ALA A 248 2.40 18.21 1.14
CA ALA A 248 3.75 18.55 0.72
C ALA A 248 3.85 18.78 -0.80
N ALA A 249 3.25 17.90 -1.60
CA ALA A 249 3.22 18.05 -3.06
C ALA A 249 2.53 19.34 -3.51
N ARG A 250 1.39 19.68 -2.90
CA ARG A 250 0.70 20.95 -3.18
C ARG A 250 1.55 22.16 -2.79
N ARG A 251 2.24 22.13 -1.64
CA ARG A 251 3.13 23.23 -1.20
C ARG A 251 4.33 23.39 -2.14
N ALA A 252 4.85 22.29 -2.68
CA ALA A 252 5.93 22.29 -3.67
C ALA A 252 5.47 22.70 -5.08
N GLY A 253 4.19 23.02 -5.29
CA GLY A 253 3.65 23.37 -6.61
C GLY A 253 3.63 22.20 -7.60
N VAL A 254 3.64 20.94 -7.14
CA VAL A 254 3.57 19.78 -8.00
C VAL A 254 2.12 19.49 -8.34
N GLN A 255 1.77 19.63 -9.64
CA GLN A 255 0.39 19.49 -10.12
C GLN A 255 -0.08 18.05 -10.32
N GLN A 256 0.85 17.09 -10.44
CA GLN A 256 0.50 15.68 -10.59
C GLN A 256 0.12 15.05 -9.25
N ASP A 257 -0.70 14.00 -9.28
CA ASP A 257 -1.08 13.24 -8.09
C ASP A 257 0.14 12.52 -7.51
N VAL A 258 0.66 13.01 -6.40
CA VAL A 258 1.77 12.40 -5.67
C VAL A 258 1.21 11.57 -4.50
N SER A 259 1.70 10.37 -4.36
CA SER A 259 1.30 9.41 -3.33
C SER A 259 2.52 8.69 -2.74
N PRO A 260 2.40 7.97 -1.63
CA PRO A 260 3.50 7.13 -1.14
C PRO A 260 3.99 6.11 -2.18
N HIS A 261 3.11 5.67 -3.08
CA HIS A 261 3.49 4.79 -4.18
C HIS A 261 4.37 5.51 -5.23
N SER A 262 4.11 6.80 -5.47
CA SER A 262 4.95 7.63 -6.34
C SER A 262 6.38 7.76 -5.81
N PHE A 263 6.55 7.89 -4.49
CA PHE A 263 7.87 7.91 -3.82
C PHE A 263 8.64 6.61 -4.09
N ARG A 264 7.99 5.47 -3.86
CA ARG A 264 8.60 4.16 -4.09
C ARG A 264 8.92 3.91 -5.57
N HIS A 265 8.06 4.36 -6.47
CA HIS A 265 8.31 4.26 -7.91
C HIS A 265 9.49 5.14 -8.32
N SER A 266 9.57 6.37 -7.81
CA SER A 266 10.70 7.28 -8.06
C SER A 266 12.00 6.75 -7.47
N PHE A 267 11.99 6.17 -6.26
CA PHE A 267 13.13 5.47 -5.69
C PHE A 267 13.68 4.41 -6.65
N ALA A 268 12.79 3.52 -7.15
CA ALA A 268 13.20 2.47 -8.08
C ALA A 268 13.77 3.04 -9.37
N THR A 269 13.10 4.03 -9.98
CA THR A 269 13.50 4.64 -11.23
C THR A 269 14.83 5.38 -11.08
N HIS A 270 15.01 6.16 -10.02
CA HIS A 270 16.22 6.94 -9.81
C HIS A 270 17.45 6.05 -9.52
N LEU A 271 17.28 4.92 -8.83
CA LEU A 271 18.35 3.94 -8.70
C LEU A 271 18.76 3.33 -10.05
N LEU A 272 17.77 2.97 -10.88
CA LEU A 272 18.03 2.43 -12.23
C LEU A 272 18.68 3.48 -13.14
N ASP A 273 18.22 4.73 -13.09
CA ASP A 273 18.79 5.85 -13.84
C ASP A 273 20.23 6.16 -13.36
N GLY A 274 20.52 5.93 -12.06
CA GLY A 274 21.85 6.01 -11.46
C GLY A 274 22.78 4.83 -11.82
N GLY A 275 22.27 3.83 -12.55
CA GLY A 275 23.07 2.68 -13.01
C GLY A 275 22.95 1.42 -12.16
N ALA A 276 22.07 1.39 -11.14
CA ALA A 276 21.86 0.20 -10.33
C ALA A 276 21.29 -0.97 -11.14
N ASP A 277 21.79 -2.18 -10.88
CA ASP A 277 21.22 -3.39 -11.46
C ASP A 277 19.76 -3.59 -10.99
N ILE A 278 18.89 -3.98 -11.91
CA ILE A 278 17.47 -4.21 -11.63
C ILE A 278 17.22 -5.23 -10.51
N ARG A 279 18.11 -6.21 -10.34
CA ARG A 279 18.02 -7.23 -9.29
C ARG A 279 18.29 -6.61 -7.92
N VAL A 280 19.31 -5.75 -7.82
CA VAL A 280 19.60 -5.00 -6.60
C VAL A 280 18.40 -4.13 -6.21
N VAL A 281 17.80 -3.43 -7.16
CA VAL A 281 16.59 -2.63 -6.92
C VAL A 281 15.41 -3.51 -6.47
N GLN A 282 15.23 -4.69 -7.07
CA GLN A 282 14.19 -5.65 -6.66
C GLN A 282 14.41 -6.16 -5.23
N GLU A 283 15.66 -6.43 -4.84
CA GLU A 283 16.01 -6.86 -3.48
C GLU A 283 15.73 -5.76 -2.47
N LEU A 284 16.21 -4.52 -2.71
CA LEU A 284 15.92 -3.35 -1.88
C LEU A 284 14.41 -3.12 -1.73
N LEU A 285 13.61 -3.37 -2.76
CA LEU A 285 12.16 -3.25 -2.73
C LEU A 285 11.44 -4.43 -2.07
N GLY A 286 12.09 -5.58 -1.89
CA GLY A 286 11.48 -6.79 -1.34
C GLY A 286 10.39 -7.34 -2.26
N HIS A 287 10.72 -7.56 -3.54
CA HIS A 287 9.83 -8.23 -4.50
C HIS A 287 9.95 -9.73 -4.32
N SER A 288 8.87 -10.40 -3.93
CA SER A 288 8.81 -11.85 -3.63
C SER A 288 8.64 -12.76 -4.86
N SER A 289 8.72 -12.24 -6.08
CA SER A 289 8.48 -13.05 -7.27
C SER A 289 9.61 -12.92 -8.31
N VAL A 290 10.61 -13.77 -8.16
CA VAL A 290 11.28 -14.34 -9.33
C VAL A 290 11.21 -15.85 -9.18
N THR A 291 10.28 -16.45 -9.91
CA THR A 291 10.23 -17.88 -10.17
C THR A 291 11.41 -18.20 -11.11
N THR A 292 12.58 -18.40 -10.55
CA THR A 292 13.62 -19.20 -11.22
C THR A 292 14.71 -19.56 -10.19
N THR A 293 14.72 -20.81 -9.81
CA THR A 293 15.79 -21.47 -9.09
C THR A 293 17.00 -21.57 -10.03
N GLN A 294 17.81 -20.54 -10.08
CA GLN A 294 19.15 -20.64 -10.68
C GLN A 294 20.15 -20.00 -9.72
N VAL A 295 21.26 -20.71 -9.55
CA VAL A 295 22.42 -20.45 -8.70
C VAL A 295 22.67 -18.95 -8.49
N TYR A 296 22.42 -18.46 -7.26
CA TYR A 296 22.54 -17.06 -6.92
C TYR A 296 23.86 -16.76 -6.22
N THR A 297 24.60 -15.85 -6.81
CA THR A 297 25.54 -15.03 -6.04
C THR A 297 24.70 -14.22 -5.04
N LEU A 298 24.83 -14.51 -3.77
CA LEU A 298 24.16 -13.78 -2.69
C LEU A 298 24.58 -12.30 -2.80
N VAL A 299 23.64 -11.41 -3.08
CA VAL A 299 23.86 -9.97 -2.95
C VAL A 299 24.07 -9.72 -1.47
N THR A 300 25.27 -9.36 -1.08
CA THR A 300 25.60 -9.09 0.33
C THR A 300 25.03 -7.73 0.75
N VAL A 301 24.88 -7.52 2.05
CA VAL A 301 24.44 -6.22 2.60
C VAL A 301 25.42 -5.11 2.19
N ASP A 302 26.70 -5.43 2.08
CA ASP A 302 27.74 -4.47 1.65
C ASP A 302 27.55 -4.08 0.18
N THR A 303 27.30 -5.03 -0.71
CA THR A 303 26.97 -4.73 -2.11
C THR A 303 25.71 -3.87 -2.24
N LEU A 304 24.68 -4.11 -1.41
CA LEU A 304 23.48 -3.27 -1.40
C LEU A 304 23.79 -1.84 -0.95
N ARG A 305 24.67 -1.67 0.04
CA ARG A 305 25.15 -0.35 0.51
C ARG A 305 25.94 0.38 -0.56
N GLU A 306 26.91 -0.28 -1.19
CA GLU A 306 27.74 0.29 -2.26
C GLU A 306 26.88 0.79 -3.43
N VAL A 307 26.04 -0.08 -3.99
CA VAL A 307 25.17 0.28 -5.12
C VAL A 307 24.20 1.40 -4.72
N TRP A 308 23.63 1.33 -3.52
CA TRP A 308 22.75 2.38 -3.02
C TRP A 308 23.50 3.73 -2.88
N ALA A 309 24.70 3.72 -2.31
CA ALA A 309 25.54 4.90 -2.11
C ALA A 309 26.00 5.55 -3.43
N GLU A 310 26.22 4.75 -4.46
CA GLU A 310 26.61 5.23 -5.80
C GLU A 310 25.43 5.77 -6.61
N CYS A 311 24.26 5.12 -6.51
CA CYS A 311 23.16 5.34 -7.44
C CYS A 311 22.00 6.16 -6.86
N HIS A 312 21.84 6.27 -5.52
CA HIS A 312 20.68 6.96 -4.95
C HIS A 312 20.93 8.48 -4.80
N PRO A 313 20.00 9.36 -5.26
CA PRO A 313 20.19 10.81 -5.20
C PRO A 313 20.35 11.40 -3.78
N ARG A 314 19.93 10.67 -2.76
CA ARG A 314 20.05 11.05 -1.33
C ARG A 314 21.10 10.21 -0.59
N ALA A 315 22.08 9.65 -1.29
CA ALA A 315 23.15 8.90 -0.67
C ALA A 315 24.13 9.80 0.10
N ARG A 316 24.32 11.03 -0.38
CA ARG A 316 25.28 12.00 0.18
C ARG A 316 24.58 13.18 0.81
#